data_120e2d05443412ac30e43bb164647dfb
#
_entry.id   120e2d05443412ac30e43bb164647dfb
#
_cell.length_a   1.000
_cell.length_b   1.000
_cell.length_c   1.000
_cell.angle_alpha   90.00
_cell.angle_beta   90.00
_cell.angle_gamma   90.00
#
_symmetry.space_group_name_H-M   'P 1'
#
loop_
_entity.id
_entity.type
_entity.pdbx_description
1 polymer ?
#
loop_
_entity_poly.entity_id
_entity_poly.type
_entity_poly.pdbx_seq_one_letter_code
_entity_poly.pdbx_strand_id
1 'polypeptide(L)'
;MAKLIPGRVRNEGIKLFEKGLIAISQVSETQLDTTVGQHHLIYALDDPEIMCDCDFFAQKGYCSHLAAVEYYLKNAKEGQRLLAKLEEKQESAQDQERGRSFGGLFLESLSLNENDTVRYSLTVEGEESTFGSEIWWSLRLRRLPDERSYVVRDIPAFLKLIETEGYYQIGKNYYEPLSLIQFDQASQAFLDFLGRMIPDEAKTNLTFILPNNARHLSLPYGFFEEGLRLMQDLDGFRFEWEGIEYRSFLVEDLTAEANLFSFDICVEPKMIELTVAEKNSQTFFNNRIIFYQGVFYRLNRKQQKILLGLRSLPIGSDLNKHVSFNLEEQAILAASLSDFKTMGPVKAPKAFNIKDFTPRFRFDLKGEREVVLTLAFDFDGYVVDNRYELSHLGFTSNYRNEQAIFRLMVKHGFTPDFQSSKRLNSNQELYDFFINTLPAFENAGPVLIGQELRDLRVEQSPQIQVERQGNLLDISFDFSSLDDEDVDHALEALMDRAPYFVNRSGQLIVFDEGTQRISESLRTLRARYSGEGHLELHQLAAYQLMDSFSENVFK
;
A
#
# COMPACT_ATOMS: atom_id res chain seq x y z
N MET A 1 17.75 37.09 -30.89
CA MET A 1 19.06 36.83 -31.51
C MET A 1 19.25 35.34 -31.51
N ALA A 2 19.33 34.74 -32.71
CA ALA A 2 19.66 33.33 -32.83
C ALA A 2 20.96 33.05 -32.08
N LYS A 3 20.94 32.14 -31.11
CA LYS A 3 22.21 31.75 -30.43
C LYS A 3 23.12 31.11 -31.46
N LEU A 4 24.28 31.70 -31.65
CA LEU A 4 25.31 31.18 -32.57
C LEU A 4 25.72 29.77 -32.09
N ILE A 5 25.41 28.75 -32.87
CA ILE A 5 25.86 27.39 -32.61
C ILE A 5 27.37 27.32 -32.77
N PRO A 6 28.13 26.89 -31.74
CA PRO A 6 29.60 26.76 -31.82
C PRO A 6 30.04 25.81 -32.94
N GLY A 7 31.15 26.11 -33.58
CA GLY A 7 31.66 25.36 -34.75
C GLY A 7 31.82 23.85 -34.51
N ARG A 8 32.22 23.44 -33.29
CA ARG A 8 32.32 22.03 -32.93
C ARG A 8 30.96 21.32 -32.98
N VAL A 9 29.92 21.93 -32.39
CA VAL A 9 28.56 21.40 -32.36
C VAL A 9 27.94 21.39 -33.75
N ARG A 10 28.24 22.43 -34.57
CA ARG A 10 27.83 22.48 -35.97
C ARG A 10 28.44 21.34 -36.80
N ASN A 11 29.73 21.05 -36.61
CA ASN A 11 30.41 19.95 -37.31
C ASN A 11 29.85 18.58 -36.90
N GLU A 12 29.44 18.41 -35.65
CA GLU A 12 28.75 17.21 -35.20
C GLU A 12 27.37 17.07 -35.88
N GLY A 13 26.61 18.17 -36.01
CA GLY A 13 25.34 18.20 -36.74
C GLY A 13 25.48 17.83 -38.22
N ILE A 14 26.51 18.35 -38.89
CA ILE A 14 26.81 17.97 -40.30
C ILE A 14 27.02 16.46 -40.42
N LYS A 15 27.73 15.84 -39.49
CA LYS A 15 27.93 14.38 -39.48
C LYS A 15 26.65 13.60 -39.30
N LEU A 16 25.69 14.13 -38.51
CA LEU A 16 24.36 13.51 -38.35
C LEU A 16 23.58 13.57 -39.66
N PHE A 17 23.64 14.70 -40.36
CA PHE A 17 23.05 14.85 -41.70
C PHE A 17 23.67 13.88 -42.72
N GLU A 18 25.01 13.81 -42.80
CA GLU A 18 25.72 12.92 -43.70
C GLU A 18 25.41 11.44 -43.48
N LYS A 19 25.09 11.06 -42.24
CA LYS A 19 24.64 9.72 -41.89
C LYS A 19 23.17 9.43 -42.24
N GLY A 20 22.43 10.42 -42.75
CA GLY A 20 21.02 10.25 -43.12
C GLY A 20 20.08 10.06 -41.92
N LEU A 21 20.45 10.58 -40.74
CA LEU A 21 19.69 10.37 -39.50
C LEU A 21 18.54 11.38 -39.29
N ILE A 22 18.21 12.20 -40.31
CA ILE A 22 17.13 13.19 -40.24
C ILE A 22 15.90 12.61 -40.92
N ALA A 23 14.79 12.52 -40.18
CA ALA A 23 13.50 12.20 -40.74
C ALA A 23 12.49 13.31 -40.38
N ILE A 24 11.66 13.70 -41.33
CA ILE A 24 10.61 14.70 -41.15
C ILE A 24 9.32 13.96 -40.85
N SER A 25 8.79 14.16 -39.65
CA SER A 25 7.59 13.46 -39.19
C SER A 25 6.31 14.21 -39.60
N GLN A 26 6.33 15.55 -39.48
CA GLN A 26 5.18 16.40 -39.84
C GLN A 26 5.64 17.79 -40.26
N VAL A 27 4.93 18.35 -41.22
CA VAL A 27 5.13 19.75 -41.67
C VAL A 27 3.86 20.52 -41.35
N SER A 28 3.94 21.42 -40.37
CA SER A 28 2.86 22.37 -40.09
C SER A 28 3.09 23.67 -40.84
N GLU A 29 2.18 24.64 -40.70
CA GLU A 29 2.30 25.93 -41.37
C GLU A 29 3.53 26.75 -40.95
N THR A 30 3.98 26.60 -39.70
CA THR A 30 5.06 27.40 -39.11
C THR A 30 6.20 26.59 -38.49
N GLN A 31 6.03 25.28 -38.39
CA GLN A 31 6.97 24.41 -37.70
C GLN A 31 7.23 23.11 -38.50
N LEU A 32 8.43 22.60 -38.37
CA LEU A 32 8.80 21.27 -38.86
C LEU A 32 9.05 20.37 -37.67
N ASP A 33 8.31 19.29 -37.63
CA ASP A 33 8.49 18.22 -36.67
C ASP A 33 9.45 17.19 -37.26
N THR A 34 10.60 17.01 -36.62
CA THR A 34 11.71 16.22 -37.15
C THR A 34 12.28 15.30 -36.09
N THR A 35 12.77 14.14 -36.50
CA THR A 35 13.61 13.27 -35.68
C THR A 35 15.01 13.24 -36.20
N VAL A 36 16.02 13.36 -35.30
CA VAL A 36 17.42 13.28 -35.63
C VAL A 36 18.05 12.15 -34.81
N GLY A 37 18.20 10.99 -35.41
CA GLY A 37 18.59 9.78 -34.70
C GLY A 37 17.50 9.31 -33.74
N GLN A 38 17.76 9.41 -32.45
CA GLN A 38 16.78 9.05 -31.39
C GLN A 38 16.12 10.28 -30.75
N HIS A 39 16.43 11.49 -31.26
CA HIS A 39 15.96 12.72 -30.65
C HIS A 39 14.91 13.41 -31.52
N HIS A 40 13.86 13.86 -30.83
CA HIS A 40 12.79 14.63 -31.44
C HIS A 40 13.12 16.12 -31.44
N LEU A 41 12.93 16.79 -32.57
CA LEU A 41 13.22 18.21 -32.75
C LEU A 41 12.10 18.90 -33.49
N ILE A 42 11.62 19.98 -32.93
CA ILE A 42 10.71 20.94 -33.57
C ILE A 42 11.53 22.12 -34.04
N TYR A 43 11.53 22.35 -35.34
CA TYR A 43 12.18 23.50 -35.94
C TYR A 43 11.16 24.54 -36.34
N ALA A 44 11.39 25.79 -35.95
CA ALA A 44 10.62 26.96 -36.38
C ALA A 44 11.61 28.07 -36.81
N LEU A 45 11.12 29.03 -37.60
CA LEU A 45 11.94 30.17 -37.99
C LEU A 45 12.22 31.13 -36.81
N ASP A 46 11.35 31.13 -35.81
CA ASP A 46 11.55 31.90 -34.58
C ASP A 46 12.26 31.09 -33.50
N ASP A 47 13.34 31.64 -32.95
CA ASP A 47 14.24 31.02 -31.96
C ASP A 47 13.51 30.48 -30.72
N PRO A 48 12.49 31.16 -30.14
CA PRO A 48 11.75 30.62 -28.99
C PRO A 48 10.90 29.38 -29.28
N GLU A 49 10.57 29.11 -30.52
CA GLU A 49 9.73 27.98 -30.92
C GLU A 49 10.56 26.73 -31.28
N ILE A 50 11.88 26.88 -31.41
CA ILE A 50 12.78 25.76 -31.69
C ILE A 50 12.98 24.92 -30.44
N MET A 51 12.84 23.62 -30.57
CA MET A 51 12.94 22.65 -29.47
C MET A 51 13.65 21.38 -29.88
N CYS A 52 14.44 20.84 -28.97
CA CYS A 52 15.00 19.49 -29.06
C CYS A 52 14.89 18.83 -27.68
N ASP A 53 14.55 17.56 -27.66
CA ASP A 53 14.39 16.76 -26.44
C ASP A 53 15.73 16.40 -25.75
N CYS A 54 16.87 16.67 -26.40
CA CYS A 54 18.18 16.32 -25.84
C CYS A 54 18.59 17.25 -24.67
N ASP A 55 19.25 16.67 -23.66
CA ASP A 55 19.75 17.38 -22.47
C ASP A 55 20.64 18.56 -22.79
N PHE A 56 21.42 18.46 -23.87
CA PHE A 56 22.33 19.53 -24.27
C PHE A 56 21.55 20.76 -24.74
N PHE A 57 20.46 20.56 -25.48
CA PHE A 57 19.59 21.66 -25.91
C PHE A 57 18.89 22.29 -24.73
N ALA A 58 18.37 21.48 -23.78
CA ALA A 58 17.72 21.95 -22.58
C ALA A 58 18.61 22.89 -21.75
N GLN A 59 19.92 22.60 -21.67
CA GLN A 59 20.89 23.40 -20.91
C GLN A 59 21.42 24.64 -21.66
N LYS A 60 21.60 24.52 -22.96
CA LYS A 60 22.32 25.54 -23.75
C LYS A 60 21.45 26.29 -24.75
N GLY A 61 20.26 25.75 -25.09
CA GLY A 61 19.36 26.30 -26.11
C GLY A 61 19.86 26.10 -27.54
N TYR A 62 20.83 25.20 -27.76
CA TYR A 62 21.31 24.73 -29.05
C TYR A 62 21.91 23.35 -28.89
N CYS A 63 21.96 22.55 -29.98
CA CYS A 63 22.58 21.22 -29.97
C CYS A 63 23.01 20.79 -31.38
N SER A 64 23.66 19.64 -31.47
CA SER A 64 24.06 19.05 -32.76
C SER A 64 22.84 18.59 -33.60
N HIS A 65 21.73 18.23 -32.99
CA HIS A 65 20.50 17.87 -33.70
C HIS A 65 19.89 19.09 -34.40
N LEU A 66 19.80 20.24 -33.71
CA LEU A 66 19.39 21.50 -34.32
C LEU A 66 20.31 21.89 -35.46
N ALA A 67 21.64 21.79 -35.26
CA ALA A 67 22.61 22.08 -36.29
C ALA A 67 22.47 21.18 -37.52
N ALA A 68 22.10 19.90 -37.33
CA ALA A 68 21.81 18.96 -38.40
C ALA A 68 20.59 19.39 -39.24
N VAL A 69 19.49 19.75 -38.57
CA VAL A 69 18.28 20.21 -39.26
C VAL A 69 18.50 21.53 -39.98
N GLU A 70 19.18 22.52 -39.36
CA GLU A 70 19.56 23.76 -40.03
C GLU A 70 20.42 23.52 -41.29
N TYR A 71 21.36 22.58 -41.20
CA TYR A 71 22.21 22.25 -42.32
C TYR A 71 21.41 21.57 -43.44
N TYR A 72 20.49 20.64 -43.10
CA TYR A 72 19.57 20.01 -44.04
C TYR A 72 18.68 21.03 -44.77
N LEU A 73 18.05 21.94 -44.01
CA LEU A 73 17.20 22.98 -44.59
C LEU A 73 17.93 23.91 -45.56
N LYS A 74 19.20 24.18 -45.30
CA LYS A 74 20.02 25.08 -46.15
C LYS A 74 20.64 24.40 -47.35
N ASN A 75 21.00 23.10 -47.26
CA ASN A 75 21.83 22.43 -48.24
C ASN A 75 21.15 21.32 -49.04
N ALA A 76 20.05 20.70 -48.52
CA ALA A 76 19.32 19.70 -49.27
C ALA A 76 18.21 20.35 -50.12
N LYS A 77 18.01 19.87 -51.35
CA LYS A 77 16.96 20.41 -52.26
C LYS A 77 15.57 20.38 -51.64
N GLU A 78 15.23 19.31 -50.94
CA GLU A 78 13.97 19.15 -50.25
C GLU A 78 13.86 20.06 -49.03
N GLY A 79 14.94 20.18 -48.24
CA GLY A 79 15.06 21.12 -47.13
C GLY A 79 14.88 22.56 -47.56
N GLN A 80 15.48 22.99 -48.63
CA GLN A 80 15.31 24.35 -49.18
C GLN A 80 13.86 24.65 -49.60
N ARG A 81 13.15 23.66 -50.15
CA ARG A 81 11.70 23.81 -50.47
C ARG A 81 10.85 23.95 -49.19
N LEU A 82 11.21 23.23 -48.16
CA LEU A 82 10.52 23.31 -46.88
C LEU A 82 10.77 24.65 -46.18
N LEU A 83 12.04 25.10 -46.21
CA LEU A 83 12.41 26.39 -45.64
C LEU A 83 11.69 27.53 -46.36
N ALA A 84 11.67 27.54 -47.70
CA ALA A 84 10.95 28.55 -48.47
C ALA A 84 9.45 28.59 -48.18
N LYS A 85 8.81 27.42 -47.96
CA LYS A 85 7.41 27.35 -47.55
C LYS A 85 7.15 27.93 -46.17
N LEU A 86 8.06 27.70 -45.21
CA LEU A 86 7.96 28.27 -43.88
C LEU A 86 8.14 29.80 -43.91
N GLU A 87 9.10 30.29 -44.70
CA GLU A 87 9.39 31.72 -44.86
C GLU A 87 8.19 32.46 -45.50
N GLU A 88 7.62 31.94 -46.60
CA GLU A 88 6.44 32.51 -47.26
C GLU A 88 5.23 32.61 -46.33
N LYS A 89 4.99 31.59 -45.52
CA LYS A 89 3.91 31.56 -44.55
C LYS A 89 4.17 32.47 -43.34
N GLN A 90 5.40 32.61 -42.90
CA GLN A 90 5.77 33.53 -41.83
C GLN A 90 5.64 34.99 -42.28
N GLU A 91 6.01 35.35 -43.51
CA GLU A 91 5.82 36.68 -44.05
C GLU A 91 4.31 37.05 -44.12
N SER A 92 3.47 36.10 -44.58
CA SER A 92 2.01 36.33 -44.63
C SER A 92 1.39 36.45 -43.22
N ALA A 93 1.91 35.74 -42.23
CA ALA A 93 1.48 35.83 -40.85
C ALA A 93 1.97 37.11 -40.15
N GLN A 94 3.21 37.55 -40.44
CA GLN A 94 3.76 38.80 -39.93
C GLN A 94 3.00 40.06 -40.44
N ASP A 95 2.49 40.01 -41.67
CA ASP A 95 1.67 41.10 -42.20
C ASP A 95 0.30 41.19 -41.52
N GLN A 96 -0.26 40.06 -41.07
CA GLN A 96 -1.44 40.06 -40.20
C GLN A 96 -1.13 40.50 -38.77
N GLU A 97 0.07 40.18 -38.24
CA GLU A 97 0.52 40.53 -36.90
C GLU A 97 1.01 42.00 -36.75
N ARG A 98 1.48 42.63 -37.82
CA ARG A 98 1.89 44.06 -37.82
C ARG A 98 0.81 45.04 -37.35
N GLY A 99 -0.47 44.65 -37.41
CA GLY A 99 -1.57 45.41 -36.85
C GLY A 99 -1.74 45.30 -35.32
N ARG A 100 -1.06 44.33 -34.65
CA ARG A 100 -1.23 44.06 -33.23
C ARG A 100 0.02 44.47 -32.42
N SER A 101 0.21 45.74 -32.22
CA SER A 101 1.21 46.26 -31.26
C SER A 101 0.73 45.98 -29.82
N PHE A 102 1.68 45.99 -28.84
CA PHE A 102 1.32 45.91 -27.41
C PHE A 102 0.25 46.97 -27.03
N GLY A 103 0.31 48.18 -27.57
CA GLY A 103 -0.73 49.22 -27.40
C GLY A 103 -2.07 48.82 -28.01
N GLY A 104 -2.08 48.15 -29.16
CA GLY A 104 -3.28 47.59 -29.78
C GLY A 104 -3.94 46.51 -28.92
N LEU A 105 -3.13 45.57 -28.40
CA LEU A 105 -3.60 44.51 -27.50
C LEU A 105 -4.15 45.10 -26.18
N PHE A 106 -3.51 46.15 -25.64
CA PHE A 106 -4.00 46.83 -24.45
C PHE A 106 -5.36 47.50 -24.68
N LEU A 107 -5.54 48.15 -25.83
CA LEU A 107 -6.83 48.72 -26.21
C LEU A 107 -7.89 47.65 -26.47
N GLU A 108 -7.52 46.53 -27.06
CA GLU A 108 -8.39 45.37 -27.27
C GLU A 108 -8.84 44.76 -25.94
N SER A 109 -7.92 44.66 -24.97
CA SER A 109 -8.28 44.18 -23.62
C SER A 109 -9.25 45.06 -22.86
N LEU A 110 -9.26 46.39 -23.15
CA LEU A 110 -10.22 47.32 -22.58
C LEU A 110 -11.59 47.27 -23.27
N SER A 111 -11.67 46.72 -24.48
CA SER A 111 -12.89 46.62 -25.30
C SER A 111 -13.51 45.22 -25.34
N LEU A 112 -12.95 44.26 -24.63
CA LEU A 112 -13.43 42.88 -24.57
C LEU A 112 -14.82 42.83 -23.94
N ASN A 113 -15.83 42.62 -24.77
CA ASN A 113 -17.17 42.26 -24.34
C ASN A 113 -17.18 40.82 -23.80
N GLU A 114 -18.00 40.53 -22.79
CA GLU A 114 -18.18 39.21 -22.15
C GLU A 114 -18.55 38.04 -23.11
N ASN A 115 -18.70 38.30 -24.40
CA ASN A 115 -19.02 37.33 -25.45
C ASN A 115 -17.78 36.80 -26.19
N ASP A 116 -16.57 36.95 -25.66
CA ASP A 116 -15.39 36.56 -26.40
C ASP A 116 -15.17 35.05 -26.43
N THR A 117 -15.22 34.58 -27.65
CA THR A 117 -15.04 33.24 -28.13
C THR A 117 -13.77 32.58 -27.55
N VAL A 118 -13.86 31.26 -27.30
CA VAL A 118 -12.72 30.41 -27.03
C VAL A 118 -11.62 30.66 -28.07
N ARG A 119 -10.44 31.05 -27.61
CA ARG A 119 -9.26 31.38 -28.45
C ARG A 119 -8.14 30.40 -28.34
N TYR A 120 -8.12 29.62 -27.26
CA TYR A 120 -7.02 28.71 -26.96
C TYR A 120 -7.50 27.31 -26.59
N SER A 121 -6.69 26.34 -26.93
CA SER A 121 -6.77 24.98 -26.38
C SER A 121 -5.38 24.54 -25.92
N LEU A 122 -5.34 23.57 -25.02
CA LEU A 122 -4.12 22.90 -24.62
C LEU A 122 -3.99 21.55 -25.31
N THR A 123 -2.76 21.21 -25.65
CA THR A 123 -2.41 19.85 -26.04
C THR A 123 -1.32 19.33 -25.10
N VAL A 124 -1.29 18.04 -24.85
CA VAL A 124 -0.33 17.41 -23.95
C VAL A 124 0.36 16.26 -24.67
N GLU A 125 1.67 16.26 -24.58
CA GLU A 125 2.53 15.21 -25.13
C GLU A 125 3.28 14.55 -23.97
N GLY A 126 3.16 13.24 -23.85
CA GLY A 126 3.87 12.44 -22.86
C GLY A 126 5.04 11.69 -23.48
N GLU A 127 6.13 11.61 -22.76
CA GLU A 127 7.31 10.84 -23.12
C GLU A 127 7.90 10.14 -21.91
N GLU A 128 8.63 9.06 -22.15
CA GLU A 128 9.40 8.38 -21.12
C GLU A 128 10.53 9.29 -20.62
N SER A 129 10.67 9.39 -19.29
CA SER A 129 11.82 10.10 -18.74
C SER A 129 13.12 9.38 -19.05
N THR A 130 14.21 10.11 -19.21
CA THR A 130 15.55 9.54 -19.42
C THR A 130 16.02 8.60 -18.31
N PHE A 131 15.34 8.62 -17.16
CA PHE A 131 15.62 7.74 -16.02
C PHE A 131 14.66 6.54 -15.92
N GLY A 132 13.72 6.39 -16.86
CA GLY A 132 12.87 5.20 -17.02
C GLY A 132 11.84 4.93 -15.90
N SER A 133 11.74 5.82 -14.90
CA SER A 133 10.84 5.61 -13.75
C SER A 133 9.67 6.56 -13.68
N GLU A 134 9.61 7.53 -14.59
CA GLU A 134 8.60 8.59 -14.62
C GLU A 134 8.15 8.87 -16.05
N ILE A 135 6.95 9.41 -16.19
CA ILE A 135 6.43 9.95 -17.44
C ILE A 135 6.52 11.46 -17.36
N TRP A 136 7.10 12.06 -18.37
CA TRP A 136 7.19 13.50 -18.52
C TRP A 136 6.12 13.99 -19.48
N TRP A 137 5.34 14.95 -19.04
CA TRP A 137 4.28 15.56 -19.79
C TRP A 137 4.68 16.98 -20.16
N SER A 138 4.67 17.31 -21.44
CA SER A 138 4.90 18.65 -21.97
C SER A 138 3.58 19.25 -22.42
N LEU A 139 3.37 20.55 -22.10
CA LEU A 139 2.18 21.30 -22.48
C LEU A 139 2.46 22.16 -23.70
N ARG A 140 1.49 22.25 -24.57
CA ARG A 140 1.49 23.17 -25.70
C ARG A 140 0.20 23.99 -25.70
N LEU A 141 0.36 25.28 -25.88
CA LEU A 141 -0.74 26.20 -26.11
C LEU A 141 -1.05 26.23 -27.60
N ARG A 142 -2.26 25.89 -27.97
CA ARG A 142 -2.75 25.93 -29.35
C ARG A 142 -3.68 27.14 -29.52
N ARG A 143 -3.39 27.98 -30.49
CA ARG A 143 -4.22 29.13 -30.83
C ARG A 143 -5.26 28.76 -31.87
N LEU A 144 -6.51 29.09 -31.61
CA LEU A 144 -7.64 28.87 -32.51
C LEU A 144 -7.95 30.13 -33.30
N PRO A 145 -8.39 30.10 -34.55
CA PRO A 145 -8.54 28.91 -35.42
C PRO A 145 -7.27 28.49 -36.15
N ASP A 146 -6.15 29.23 -36.00
CA ASP A 146 -4.93 29.06 -36.82
C ASP A 146 -4.17 27.75 -36.54
N GLU A 147 -4.58 27.00 -35.54
CA GLU A 147 -3.97 25.73 -35.09
C GLU A 147 -2.48 25.82 -34.76
N ARG A 148 -1.92 27.02 -34.63
CA ARG A 148 -0.54 27.22 -34.21
C ARG A 148 -0.33 26.75 -32.79
N SER A 149 0.67 25.92 -32.59
CA SER A 149 0.98 25.32 -31.31
C SER A 149 2.29 25.86 -30.76
N TYR A 150 2.26 26.36 -29.51
CA TYR A 150 3.39 26.96 -28.80
C TYR A 150 3.69 26.14 -27.55
N VAL A 151 4.96 25.79 -27.35
CA VAL A 151 5.37 25.03 -26.16
C VAL A 151 5.37 25.91 -24.93
N VAL A 152 4.72 25.47 -23.88
CA VAL A 152 4.77 26.07 -22.56
C VAL A 152 6.11 25.69 -21.91
N ARG A 153 7.02 26.67 -21.80
CA ARG A 153 8.39 26.44 -21.32
C ARG A 153 8.52 26.44 -19.80
N ASP A 154 7.63 27.13 -19.16
CA ASP A 154 7.55 27.25 -17.70
C ASP A 154 6.09 27.12 -17.28
N ILE A 155 5.71 25.91 -16.88
CA ILE A 155 4.32 25.58 -16.53
C ILE A 155 3.85 26.40 -15.30
N PRO A 156 4.62 26.50 -14.19
CA PRO A 156 4.20 27.31 -13.05
C PRO A 156 4.02 28.80 -13.40
N ALA A 157 4.95 29.39 -14.16
CA ALA A 157 4.82 30.77 -14.60
C ALA A 157 3.60 30.98 -15.52
N PHE A 158 3.34 30.02 -16.40
CA PHE A 158 2.17 30.03 -17.28
C PHE A 158 0.84 30.00 -16.47
N LEU A 159 0.73 29.12 -15.47
CA LEU A 159 -0.44 29.05 -14.59
C LEU A 159 -0.65 30.37 -13.83
N LYS A 160 0.43 30.92 -13.27
CA LYS A 160 0.37 32.19 -12.56
C LYS A 160 -0.09 33.35 -13.46
N LEU A 161 0.35 33.37 -14.71
CA LEU A 161 -0.08 34.39 -15.68
C LEU A 161 -1.57 34.27 -16.01
N ILE A 162 -2.10 33.07 -16.13
CA ILE A 162 -3.55 32.84 -16.34
C ILE A 162 -4.35 33.29 -15.13
N GLU A 163 -3.91 32.97 -13.90
CA GLU A 163 -4.57 33.41 -12.66
C GLU A 163 -4.58 34.90 -12.47
N THR A 164 -3.52 35.59 -12.93
CA THR A 164 -3.38 37.04 -12.80
C THR A 164 -3.81 37.80 -14.05
N GLU A 165 -4.37 37.13 -15.05
CA GLU A 165 -4.74 37.66 -16.35
C GLU A 165 -3.59 38.46 -17.00
N GLY A 166 -2.37 37.92 -16.84
CA GLY A 166 -1.14 38.54 -17.30
C GLY A 166 -0.88 38.34 -18.78
N TYR A 167 0.08 39.09 -19.32
CA TYR A 167 0.49 38.99 -20.71
C TYR A 167 1.49 37.84 -20.89
N TYR A 168 1.12 36.85 -21.67
CA TYR A 168 1.99 35.72 -22.03
C TYR A 168 2.71 36.02 -23.35
N GLN A 169 4.03 35.78 -23.36
CA GLN A 169 4.83 35.95 -24.57
C GLN A 169 4.69 34.73 -25.48
N ILE A 170 4.00 34.92 -26.59
CA ILE A 170 3.84 33.94 -27.65
C ILE A 170 4.77 34.36 -28.79
N GLY A 171 5.86 33.58 -29.00
CA GLY A 171 6.86 33.93 -30.01
C GLY A 171 7.79 35.09 -29.59
N LYS A 172 8.50 35.69 -30.54
CA LYS A 172 9.64 36.58 -30.28
C LYS A 172 9.25 37.99 -29.81
N ASN A 173 8.16 38.54 -30.34
CA ASN A 173 7.75 39.91 -30.11
C ASN A 173 6.23 40.07 -29.86
N TYR A 174 5.56 38.99 -29.57
CA TYR A 174 4.11 38.97 -29.48
C TYR A 174 3.67 38.56 -28.06
N TYR A 175 2.77 39.38 -27.50
CA TYR A 175 2.23 39.18 -26.16
C TYR A 175 0.71 39.17 -26.22
N GLU A 176 0.07 38.20 -25.62
CA GLU A 176 -1.38 38.15 -25.45
C GLU A 176 -1.76 38.07 -23.97
N PRO A 177 -2.84 38.76 -23.54
CA PRO A 177 -3.39 38.54 -22.22
C PRO A 177 -4.05 37.18 -22.21
N LEU A 178 -3.68 36.34 -21.23
CA LEU A 178 -4.29 35.04 -21.04
C LEU A 178 -5.21 35.05 -19.83
N SER A 179 -6.46 34.63 -20.05
CA SER A 179 -7.45 34.41 -19.01
C SER A 179 -8.05 33.02 -19.18
N LEU A 180 -8.46 32.40 -18.08
CA LEU A 180 -9.02 31.06 -18.07
C LEU A 180 -10.24 30.91 -19.01
N ILE A 181 -11.07 31.95 -19.10
CA ILE A 181 -12.29 31.98 -19.93
C ILE A 181 -12.01 31.87 -21.45
N GLN A 182 -10.79 32.16 -21.89
CA GLN A 182 -10.39 32.09 -23.29
C GLN A 182 -10.03 30.67 -23.74
N PHE A 183 -9.95 29.73 -22.82
CA PHE A 183 -9.67 28.33 -23.12
C PHE A 183 -10.95 27.53 -23.36
N ASP A 184 -10.86 26.46 -24.14
CA ASP A 184 -11.95 25.50 -24.25
C ASP A 184 -12.20 24.77 -22.91
N GLN A 185 -13.36 24.15 -22.78
CA GLN A 185 -13.82 23.55 -21.53
C GLN A 185 -12.87 22.46 -21.01
N ALA A 186 -12.29 21.64 -21.89
CA ALA A 186 -11.36 20.58 -21.50
C ALA A 186 -10.05 21.18 -20.96
N SER A 187 -9.54 22.21 -21.64
CA SER A 187 -8.34 22.94 -21.20
C SER A 187 -8.55 23.67 -19.88
N GLN A 188 -9.73 24.28 -19.67
CA GLN A 188 -10.07 24.91 -18.39
C GLN A 188 -10.04 23.89 -17.25
N ALA A 189 -10.69 22.74 -17.43
CA ALA A 189 -10.71 21.67 -16.42
C ALA A 189 -9.30 21.16 -16.10
N PHE A 190 -8.43 21.05 -17.11
CA PHE A 190 -7.05 20.65 -16.93
C PHE A 190 -6.20 21.74 -16.23
N LEU A 191 -6.39 23.01 -16.56
CA LEU A 191 -5.73 24.13 -15.88
C LEU A 191 -6.12 24.23 -14.40
N ASP A 192 -7.40 24.06 -14.08
CA ASP A 192 -7.89 24.01 -12.70
C ASP A 192 -7.28 22.84 -11.93
N PHE A 193 -7.15 21.70 -12.57
CA PHE A 193 -6.45 20.54 -12.01
C PHE A 193 -4.98 20.85 -11.71
N LEU A 194 -4.26 21.45 -12.66
CA LEU A 194 -2.87 21.84 -12.47
C LEU A 194 -2.73 22.90 -11.34
N GLY A 195 -3.67 23.84 -11.25
CA GLY A 195 -3.73 24.83 -10.18
C GLY A 195 -3.82 24.20 -8.79
N ARG A 196 -4.64 23.14 -8.66
CA ARG A 196 -4.78 22.36 -7.40
C ARG A 196 -3.56 21.48 -7.10
N MET A 197 -2.93 20.93 -8.14
CA MET A 197 -1.79 20.03 -8.00
C MET A 197 -0.50 20.76 -7.67
N ILE A 198 -0.30 21.95 -8.23
CA ILE A 198 0.89 22.79 -8.04
C ILE A 198 0.58 23.85 -6.98
N PRO A 199 1.07 23.72 -5.73
CA PRO A 199 0.80 24.70 -4.67
C PRO A 199 1.41 26.07 -5.00
N ASP A 200 0.81 27.14 -4.46
CA ASP A 200 1.23 28.53 -4.71
C ASP A 200 2.69 28.81 -4.33
N GLU A 201 3.18 28.14 -3.28
CA GLU A 201 4.58 28.21 -2.88
C GLU A 201 5.52 27.62 -3.94
N ALA A 202 5.09 26.61 -4.68
CA ALA A 202 5.85 26.00 -5.76
C ALA A 202 5.78 26.83 -7.06
N LYS A 203 4.74 27.65 -7.24
CA LYS A 203 4.68 28.64 -8.32
C LYS A 203 5.71 29.75 -8.15
N THR A 204 6.24 29.91 -6.93
CA THR A 204 7.29 30.89 -6.59
C THR A 204 8.67 30.27 -6.39
N ASN A 205 8.77 28.99 -6.01
CA ASN A 205 10.03 28.25 -5.75
C ASN A 205 10.09 26.95 -6.57
N LEU A 206 10.77 26.98 -7.68
CA LEU A 206 10.88 25.97 -8.73
C LEU A 206 11.48 24.60 -8.35
N THR A 207 11.78 24.32 -7.09
CA THR A 207 12.60 23.18 -6.70
C THR A 207 11.81 21.92 -6.27
N PHE A 208 10.50 21.96 -6.08
CA PHE A 208 9.80 20.91 -5.34
C PHE A 208 9.02 19.86 -6.17
N ILE A 209 8.58 20.15 -7.38
CA ILE A 209 7.65 19.26 -8.12
C ILE A 209 8.05 19.01 -9.57
N LEU A 210 8.98 19.77 -10.10
CA LEU A 210 9.38 19.64 -11.50
C LEU A 210 10.75 18.96 -11.58
N PRO A 211 10.91 17.93 -12.39
CA PRO A 211 12.25 17.48 -12.75
C PRO A 211 12.99 18.70 -13.31
N ASN A 212 14.22 18.90 -13.00
CA ASN A 212 15.18 19.98 -13.32
C ASN A 212 14.85 20.95 -14.48
N ASN A 213 13.61 20.96 -14.96
CA ASN A 213 13.12 21.72 -16.09
C ASN A 213 11.63 22.07 -15.89
N ALA A 214 11.32 23.34 -15.72
CA ALA A 214 9.97 23.89 -15.55
C ALA A 214 8.99 23.59 -16.73
N ARG A 215 9.49 23.01 -17.78
CA ARG A 215 8.80 22.63 -19.01
C ARG A 215 8.06 21.30 -18.92
N HIS A 216 8.55 20.37 -18.11
CA HIS A 216 7.96 19.05 -17.98
C HIS A 216 7.17 18.94 -16.69
N LEU A 217 6.02 18.33 -16.77
CA LEU A 217 5.14 18.01 -15.67
C LEU A 217 5.31 16.52 -15.35
N SER A 218 5.50 16.17 -14.10
CA SER A 218 5.37 14.80 -13.59
C SER A 218 4.15 14.74 -12.69
N LEU A 219 3.25 13.80 -12.94
CA LEU A 219 2.06 13.60 -12.11
C LEU A 219 2.41 12.80 -10.86
N PRO A 220 2.19 13.31 -9.65
CA PRO A 220 2.27 12.50 -8.44
C PRO A 220 1.21 11.39 -8.44
N TYR A 221 1.49 10.28 -7.78
CA TYR A 221 0.58 9.13 -7.73
C TYR A 221 -0.87 9.48 -7.37
N GLY A 222 -1.09 10.39 -6.39
CA GLY A 222 -2.43 10.79 -5.95
C GLY A 222 -3.22 11.59 -6.99
N PHE A 223 -2.54 12.18 -7.97
CA PHE A 223 -3.13 12.97 -9.05
C PHE A 223 -3.07 12.25 -10.41
N PHE A 224 -2.47 11.07 -10.46
CA PHE A 224 -2.15 10.40 -11.72
C PHE A 224 -3.40 10.04 -12.54
N GLU A 225 -4.39 9.40 -11.92
CA GLU A 225 -5.59 8.92 -12.61
C GLU A 225 -6.48 10.10 -13.06
N GLU A 226 -6.69 11.10 -12.19
CA GLU A 226 -7.44 12.29 -12.54
C GLU A 226 -6.74 13.09 -13.65
N GLY A 227 -5.42 13.30 -13.49
CA GLY A 227 -4.64 14.02 -14.48
C GLY A 227 -4.61 13.33 -15.83
N LEU A 228 -4.41 12.00 -15.85
CA LEU A 228 -4.42 11.23 -17.09
C LEU A 228 -5.77 11.29 -17.81
N ARG A 229 -6.89 11.20 -17.08
CA ARG A 229 -8.24 11.34 -17.63
C ARG A 229 -8.44 12.73 -18.26
N LEU A 230 -8.10 13.78 -17.53
CA LEU A 230 -8.25 15.16 -18.02
C LEU A 230 -7.35 15.44 -19.23
N MET A 231 -6.13 14.89 -19.27
CA MET A 231 -5.25 15.03 -20.43
C MET A 231 -5.80 14.32 -21.68
N GLN A 232 -6.47 13.18 -21.52
CA GLN A 232 -7.10 12.46 -22.64
C GLN A 232 -8.31 13.21 -23.21
N ASP A 233 -8.95 14.06 -22.43
CA ASP A 233 -10.06 14.91 -22.87
C ASP A 233 -9.56 16.10 -23.73
N LEU A 234 -8.25 16.39 -23.72
CA LEU A 234 -7.64 17.44 -24.53
C LEU A 234 -7.50 17.02 -25.99
N ASP A 235 -7.81 17.93 -26.90
CA ASP A 235 -7.60 17.69 -28.33
C ASP A 235 -6.09 17.59 -28.65
N GLY A 236 -5.70 16.51 -29.33
CA GLY A 236 -4.31 16.26 -29.71
C GLY A 236 -3.44 15.63 -28.59
N PHE A 237 -4.08 15.05 -27.55
CA PHE A 237 -3.34 14.23 -26.57
C PHE A 237 -2.60 13.08 -27.23
N ARG A 238 -1.33 12.92 -26.90
CA ARG A 238 -0.49 11.82 -27.37
C ARG A 238 0.55 11.42 -26.34
N PHE A 239 0.91 10.17 -26.35
CA PHE A 239 1.98 9.60 -25.54
C PHE A 239 2.76 8.60 -26.37
N GLU A 240 4.07 8.75 -26.41
CA GLU A 240 4.97 7.83 -27.07
C GLU A 240 5.71 6.98 -26.04
N TRP A 241 5.62 5.66 -26.21
CA TRP A 241 6.29 4.70 -25.38
C TRP A 241 6.87 3.56 -26.21
N GLU A 242 8.17 3.30 -26.10
CA GLU A 242 8.89 2.27 -26.89
C GLU A 242 8.57 2.35 -28.41
N GLY A 243 8.40 3.56 -28.93
CA GLY A 243 8.08 3.79 -30.35
C GLY A 243 6.62 3.53 -30.72
N ILE A 244 5.74 3.32 -29.75
CA ILE A 244 4.30 3.18 -29.95
C ILE A 244 3.60 4.46 -29.48
N GLU A 245 2.81 5.07 -30.36
CA GLU A 245 1.97 6.22 -30.01
C GLU A 245 0.62 5.77 -29.45
N TYR A 246 0.30 6.25 -28.26
CA TYR A 246 -0.99 6.04 -27.59
C TYR A 246 -1.76 7.36 -27.54
N ARG A 247 -3.05 7.31 -27.87
CA ARG A 247 -3.98 8.46 -27.82
C ARG A 247 -5.04 8.33 -26.74
N SER A 248 -5.10 7.18 -26.09
CA SER A 248 -5.96 6.91 -24.95
C SER A 248 -5.34 5.84 -24.07
N PHE A 249 -5.70 5.85 -22.81
CA PHE A 249 -5.27 4.87 -21.81
C PHE A 249 -6.45 4.37 -20.98
N LEU A 250 -6.32 3.15 -20.49
CA LEU A 250 -7.16 2.62 -19.44
C LEU A 250 -6.37 2.58 -18.13
N VAL A 251 -7.08 2.83 -17.04
CA VAL A 251 -6.54 2.66 -15.68
C VAL A 251 -7.41 1.64 -14.97
N GLU A 252 -6.84 0.48 -14.66
CA GLU A 252 -7.56 -0.66 -14.10
C GLU A 252 -6.82 -1.23 -12.88
N ASP A 253 -7.51 -2.00 -12.06
CA ASP A 253 -6.86 -2.79 -11.03
C ASP A 253 -6.22 -4.04 -11.66
N LEU A 254 -5.01 -4.40 -11.21
CA LEU A 254 -4.35 -5.60 -11.70
C LEU A 254 -5.16 -6.85 -11.28
N THR A 255 -5.59 -7.60 -12.27
CA THR A 255 -6.27 -8.89 -12.10
C THR A 255 -5.56 -9.99 -12.90
N ALA A 256 -5.93 -11.22 -12.68
CA ALA A 256 -5.40 -12.36 -13.43
C ALA A 256 -5.68 -12.26 -14.94
N GLU A 257 -6.75 -11.57 -15.33
CA GLU A 257 -7.17 -11.39 -16.73
C GLU A 257 -6.15 -10.57 -17.54
N ALA A 258 -5.41 -9.68 -16.90
CA ALA A 258 -4.31 -8.93 -17.50
C ALA A 258 -3.22 -9.86 -18.05
N ASN A 259 -3.09 -11.06 -17.46
CA ASN A 259 -2.16 -12.11 -17.88
C ASN A 259 -0.71 -11.60 -18.03
N LEU A 260 -0.29 -10.71 -17.10
CA LEU A 260 1.07 -10.15 -17.06
C LEU A 260 2.08 -11.10 -16.48
N PHE A 261 1.63 -11.93 -15.54
CA PHE A 261 2.43 -12.94 -14.86
C PHE A 261 1.85 -14.33 -15.07
N SER A 262 2.70 -15.34 -15.02
CA SER A 262 2.27 -16.73 -14.84
C SER A 262 3.19 -17.42 -13.86
N PHE A 263 2.61 -18.28 -13.03
CA PHE A 263 3.30 -18.98 -11.95
C PHE A 263 3.16 -20.48 -12.17
N ASP A 264 4.27 -21.18 -12.23
CA ASP A 264 4.31 -22.63 -12.39
C ASP A 264 5.10 -23.23 -11.22
N ILE A 265 4.47 -24.15 -10.48
CA ILE A 265 5.07 -24.81 -9.32
C ILE A 265 5.32 -26.25 -9.65
N CYS A 266 6.57 -26.68 -9.47
CA CYS A 266 7.01 -28.07 -9.57
C CYS A 266 7.54 -28.53 -8.22
N VAL A 267 7.18 -29.75 -7.80
CA VAL A 267 7.74 -30.39 -6.60
C VAL A 267 8.75 -31.40 -7.03
N GLU A 268 9.99 -31.19 -6.64
CA GLU A 268 11.09 -32.11 -6.81
C GLU A 268 11.34 -32.93 -5.52
N PRO A 269 12.10 -34.00 -5.55
CA PRO A 269 12.32 -34.87 -4.37
C PRO A 269 12.93 -34.15 -3.15
N LYS A 270 13.60 -33.01 -3.35
CA LYS A 270 14.30 -32.27 -2.28
C LYS A 270 13.89 -30.81 -2.15
N MET A 271 13.15 -30.29 -3.10
CA MET A 271 12.80 -28.85 -3.15
C MET A 271 11.50 -28.62 -3.91
N ILE A 272 10.97 -27.45 -3.75
CA ILE A 272 9.86 -26.95 -4.56
C ILE A 272 10.41 -25.83 -5.43
N GLU A 273 10.16 -25.87 -6.72
CA GLU A 273 10.55 -24.83 -7.65
C GLU A 273 9.32 -24.04 -8.11
N LEU A 274 9.42 -22.71 -7.99
CA LEU A 274 8.46 -21.76 -8.55
C LEU A 274 9.12 -21.08 -9.74
N THR A 275 8.55 -21.26 -10.91
CA THR A 275 8.93 -20.55 -12.14
C THR A 275 7.92 -19.44 -12.37
N VAL A 276 8.42 -18.21 -12.56
CA VAL A 276 7.60 -17.03 -12.83
C VAL A 276 7.97 -16.44 -14.19
N ALA A 277 7.03 -16.47 -15.11
CA ALA A 277 7.14 -15.71 -16.35
C ALA A 277 6.46 -14.34 -16.19
N GLU A 278 7.15 -13.30 -16.60
CA GLU A 278 6.68 -11.90 -16.56
C GLU A 278 6.75 -11.32 -17.98
N LYS A 279 5.65 -10.72 -18.45
CA LYS A 279 5.67 -9.98 -19.71
C LYS A 279 6.49 -8.71 -19.55
N ASN A 280 7.14 -8.26 -20.65
CA ASN A 280 7.88 -6.99 -20.63
C ASN A 280 6.92 -5.85 -20.30
N SER A 281 7.01 -5.33 -19.11
CA SER A 281 6.14 -4.31 -18.54
C SER A 281 6.94 -3.29 -17.75
N GLN A 282 6.48 -2.05 -17.72
CA GLN A 282 7.13 -0.98 -16.97
C GLN A 282 6.39 -0.66 -15.69
N THR A 283 7.14 -0.33 -14.63
CA THR A 283 6.55 0.06 -13.34
C THR A 283 6.79 1.51 -13.02
N PHE A 284 5.79 2.13 -12.41
CA PHE A 284 5.81 3.52 -11.97
C PHE A 284 5.42 3.63 -10.49
N PHE A 285 5.77 4.76 -9.87
CA PHE A 285 5.39 5.12 -8.50
C PHE A 285 5.79 4.07 -7.45
N ASN A 286 7.04 3.62 -7.50
CA ASN A 286 7.56 2.57 -6.60
C ASN A 286 6.71 1.28 -6.64
N ASN A 287 6.49 0.75 -7.84
CA ASN A 287 5.71 -0.46 -8.11
C ASN A 287 4.22 -0.38 -7.73
N ARG A 288 3.63 0.82 -7.68
CA ARG A 288 2.19 0.97 -7.47
C ARG A 288 1.38 0.80 -8.73
N ILE A 289 1.98 1.08 -9.88
CA ILE A 289 1.36 0.96 -11.20
C ILE A 289 2.29 0.16 -12.13
N ILE A 290 1.71 -0.71 -12.93
CA ILE A 290 2.36 -1.38 -14.07
C ILE A 290 1.72 -0.84 -15.33
N PHE A 291 2.55 -0.44 -16.32
CA PHE A 291 2.10 -0.12 -17.66
C PHE A 291 2.39 -1.29 -18.61
N TYR A 292 1.38 -1.69 -19.34
CA TYR A 292 1.48 -2.70 -20.37
C TYR A 292 0.44 -2.46 -21.48
N GLN A 293 0.91 -2.31 -22.70
CA GLN A 293 0.07 -2.20 -23.93
C GLN A 293 -1.10 -1.19 -23.83
N GLY A 294 -0.84 0.01 -23.32
CA GLY A 294 -1.84 1.08 -23.22
C GLY A 294 -2.76 1.00 -21.99
N VAL A 295 -2.48 0.11 -21.05
CA VAL A 295 -3.22 -0.01 -19.80
C VAL A 295 -2.29 0.23 -18.62
N PHE A 296 -2.71 1.08 -17.70
CA PHE A 296 -2.07 1.29 -16.41
C PHE A 296 -2.78 0.46 -15.35
N TYR A 297 -2.12 -0.59 -14.84
CA TYR A 297 -2.65 -1.48 -13.82
C TYR A 297 -2.23 -1.03 -12.43
N ARG A 298 -3.21 -0.72 -11.57
CA ARG A 298 -2.98 -0.41 -10.15
C ARG A 298 -2.74 -1.71 -9.38
N LEU A 299 -1.73 -1.71 -8.52
CA LEU A 299 -1.40 -2.83 -7.65
C LEU A 299 -1.84 -2.58 -6.22
N ASN A 300 -2.49 -3.56 -5.61
CA ASN A 300 -2.74 -3.57 -4.19
C ASN A 300 -1.43 -3.83 -3.39
N ARG A 301 -1.45 -3.61 -2.07
CA ARG A 301 -0.26 -3.73 -1.22
C ARG A 301 0.41 -5.11 -1.27
N LYS A 302 -0.36 -6.17 -1.45
CA LYS A 302 0.19 -7.53 -1.53
C LYS A 302 0.87 -7.77 -2.88
N GLN A 303 0.23 -7.38 -3.96
CA GLN A 303 0.80 -7.44 -5.31
C GLN A 303 2.10 -6.62 -5.42
N GLN A 304 2.14 -5.43 -4.80
CA GLN A 304 3.37 -4.61 -4.74
C GLN A 304 4.52 -5.35 -4.02
N LYS A 305 4.24 -6.04 -2.91
CA LYS A 305 5.24 -6.84 -2.19
C LYS A 305 5.74 -8.03 -3.01
N ILE A 306 4.83 -8.73 -3.68
CA ILE A 306 5.19 -9.84 -4.58
C ILE A 306 6.07 -9.33 -5.72
N LEU A 307 5.66 -8.25 -6.38
CA LEU A 307 6.40 -7.65 -7.48
C LEU A 307 7.80 -7.20 -7.05
N LEU A 308 7.92 -6.57 -5.87
CA LEU A 308 9.21 -6.16 -5.32
C LEU A 308 10.13 -7.37 -5.10
N GLY A 309 9.60 -8.45 -4.54
CA GLY A 309 10.33 -9.72 -4.38
C GLY A 309 10.77 -10.30 -5.73
N LEU A 310 9.86 -10.37 -6.69
CA LEU A 310 10.15 -10.90 -8.02
C LEU A 310 11.22 -10.08 -8.76
N ARG A 311 11.20 -8.75 -8.61
CA ARG A 311 12.18 -7.87 -9.29
C ARG A 311 13.58 -7.94 -8.70
N SER A 312 13.73 -8.41 -7.47
CA SER A 312 15.04 -8.66 -6.87
C SER A 312 15.70 -9.97 -7.36
N LEU A 313 14.94 -10.83 -8.05
CA LEU A 313 15.44 -12.10 -8.55
C LEU A 313 16.12 -11.95 -9.91
N PRO A 314 17.18 -12.71 -10.17
CA PRO A 314 17.81 -12.75 -11.49
C PRO A 314 16.88 -13.42 -12.51
N ILE A 315 16.98 -12.98 -13.76
CA ILE A 315 16.30 -13.61 -14.88
C ILE A 315 17.15 -14.79 -15.35
N GLY A 316 16.53 -15.97 -15.47
CA GLY A 316 17.17 -17.16 -15.98
C GLY A 316 17.46 -17.10 -17.49
N SER A 317 18.17 -18.09 -17.99
CA SER A 317 18.47 -18.22 -19.44
C SER A 317 17.24 -18.47 -20.31
N ASP A 318 16.15 -18.92 -19.71
CA ASP A 318 14.83 -19.11 -20.33
C ASP A 318 13.93 -17.87 -20.27
N LEU A 319 14.46 -16.72 -19.84
CA LEU A 319 13.79 -15.45 -19.62
C LEU A 319 12.77 -15.45 -18.47
N ASN A 320 12.72 -16.53 -17.68
CA ASN A 320 11.89 -16.65 -16.49
C ASN A 320 12.70 -16.39 -15.21
N LYS A 321 12.00 -16.21 -14.11
CA LYS A 321 12.58 -16.12 -12.77
C LYS A 321 12.32 -17.42 -12.03
N HIS A 322 13.33 -17.95 -11.36
CA HIS A 322 13.27 -19.20 -10.64
C HIS A 322 13.50 -18.98 -9.15
N VAL A 323 12.65 -19.57 -8.31
CA VAL A 323 12.74 -19.53 -6.85
C VAL A 323 12.62 -20.93 -6.31
N SER A 324 13.61 -21.36 -5.54
CA SER A 324 13.61 -22.66 -4.88
C SER A 324 13.20 -22.51 -3.42
N PHE A 325 12.33 -23.41 -2.95
CA PHE A 325 11.86 -23.49 -1.57
C PHE A 325 12.17 -24.86 -0.98
N ASN A 326 12.35 -24.93 0.33
CA ASN A 326 12.42 -26.21 1.04
C ASN A 326 11.03 -26.86 1.10
N LEU A 327 10.96 -28.17 1.22
CA LEU A 327 9.68 -28.89 1.34
C LEU A 327 8.87 -28.42 2.56
N GLU A 328 9.53 -28.00 3.64
CA GLU A 328 8.89 -27.46 4.84
C GLU A 328 8.16 -26.12 4.59
N GLU A 329 8.53 -25.40 3.53
CA GLU A 329 7.91 -24.12 3.15
C GLU A 329 6.65 -24.30 2.30
N GLN A 330 6.26 -25.54 1.97
CA GLN A 330 5.11 -25.84 1.12
C GLN A 330 3.82 -25.18 1.62
N ALA A 331 3.56 -25.22 2.93
CA ALA A 331 2.36 -24.64 3.52
C ALA A 331 2.29 -23.11 3.36
N ILE A 332 3.43 -22.43 3.50
CA ILE A 332 3.56 -20.97 3.32
C ILE A 332 3.35 -20.62 1.86
N LEU A 333 3.99 -21.36 0.95
CA LEU A 333 3.86 -21.15 -0.48
C LEU A 333 2.43 -21.40 -0.95
N ALA A 334 1.78 -22.48 -0.50
CA ALA A 334 0.40 -22.80 -0.81
C ALA A 334 -0.57 -21.69 -0.35
N ALA A 335 -0.37 -21.13 0.85
CA ALA A 335 -1.15 -20.01 1.36
C ALA A 335 -0.98 -18.75 0.50
N SER A 336 0.18 -18.56 -0.13
CA SER A 336 0.48 -17.43 -1.00
C SER A 336 -0.11 -17.56 -2.40
N LEU A 337 -0.54 -18.77 -2.84
CA LEU A 337 -1.09 -18.98 -4.18
C LEU A 337 -2.35 -18.16 -4.43
N SER A 338 -3.16 -17.91 -3.41
CA SER A 338 -4.34 -17.03 -3.52
C SER A 338 -3.96 -15.60 -3.93
N ASP A 339 -2.82 -15.12 -3.46
CA ASP A 339 -2.31 -13.80 -3.78
C ASP A 339 -1.67 -13.78 -5.19
N PHE A 340 -0.94 -14.84 -5.58
CA PHE A 340 -0.43 -15.00 -6.96
C PHE A 340 -1.54 -15.08 -7.99
N LYS A 341 -2.63 -15.79 -7.69
CA LYS A 341 -3.83 -15.88 -8.55
C LYS A 341 -4.47 -14.52 -8.86
N THR A 342 -4.21 -13.49 -8.05
CA THR A 342 -4.68 -12.13 -8.36
C THR A 342 -3.84 -11.43 -9.42
N MET A 343 -2.65 -11.96 -9.73
CA MET A 343 -1.71 -11.36 -10.68
C MET A 343 -1.66 -12.12 -12.01
N GLY A 344 -2.02 -13.40 -12.01
CA GLY A 344 -1.99 -14.23 -13.20
C GLY A 344 -2.32 -15.70 -12.94
N PRO A 345 -2.33 -16.55 -13.97
CA PRO A 345 -2.59 -17.98 -13.85
C PRO A 345 -1.52 -18.67 -12.99
N VAL A 346 -1.97 -19.57 -12.14
CA VAL A 346 -1.12 -20.38 -11.27
C VAL A 346 -1.35 -21.86 -11.59
N LYS A 347 -0.28 -22.55 -11.96
CA LYS A 347 -0.25 -24.02 -12.06
C LYS A 347 0.45 -24.58 -10.84
N ALA A 348 -0.22 -25.49 -10.13
CA ALA A 348 0.33 -26.13 -8.95
C ALA A 348 -0.09 -27.60 -8.87
N PRO A 349 0.77 -28.50 -8.35
CA PRO A 349 0.44 -29.89 -8.11
C PRO A 349 -0.72 -30.05 -7.12
N LYS A 350 -1.39 -31.22 -7.13
CA LYS A 350 -2.47 -31.55 -6.19
C LYS A 350 -2.04 -31.48 -4.72
N ALA A 351 -0.76 -31.69 -4.43
CA ALA A 351 -0.18 -31.55 -3.11
C ALA A 351 -0.39 -30.15 -2.50
N PHE A 352 -0.62 -29.13 -3.33
CA PHE A 352 -0.91 -27.75 -2.89
C PHE A 352 -2.39 -27.47 -2.59
N ASN A 353 -3.26 -28.48 -2.66
CA ASN A 353 -4.63 -28.34 -2.19
C ASN A 353 -4.64 -28.14 -0.68
N ILE A 354 -5.13 -27.00 -0.24
CA ILE A 354 -5.19 -26.65 1.18
C ILE A 354 -6.37 -27.37 1.83
N LYS A 355 -6.10 -28.04 2.95
CA LYS A 355 -7.13 -28.60 3.83
C LYS A 355 -7.10 -27.91 5.19
N ASP A 356 -8.27 -27.68 5.73
CA ASP A 356 -8.42 -27.24 7.11
C ASP A 356 -8.28 -28.42 8.07
N PHE A 357 -7.98 -28.10 9.32
CA PHE A 357 -7.84 -29.05 10.41
C PHE A 357 -8.51 -28.55 11.68
N THR A 358 -8.82 -29.47 12.57
CA THR A 358 -9.23 -29.17 13.95
C THR A 358 -8.04 -29.37 14.87
N PRO A 359 -7.55 -28.33 15.56
CA PRO A 359 -6.47 -28.50 16.53
C PRO A 359 -6.99 -29.25 17.75
N ARG A 360 -6.23 -30.22 18.23
CA ARG A 360 -6.48 -30.97 19.46
C ARG A 360 -5.36 -30.69 20.44
N PHE A 361 -5.72 -30.31 21.63
CA PHE A 361 -4.79 -29.98 22.69
C PHE A 361 -4.90 -31.00 23.83
N ARG A 362 -3.78 -31.43 24.35
CA ARG A 362 -3.69 -32.23 25.55
C ARG A 362 -2.73 -31.59 26.52
N PHE A 363 -3.20 -31.35 27.74
CA PHE A 363 -2.40 -30.81 28.83
C PHE A 363 -2.22 -31.89 29.89
N ASP A 364 -0.96 -32.21 30.19
CA ASP A 364 -0.58 -33.14 31.23
C ASP A 364 0.34 -32.45 32.26
N LEU A 365 0.32 -32.89 33.51
CA LEU A 365 1.25 -32.43 34.53
C LEU A 365 2.49 -33.30 34.56
N LYS A 366 3.67 -32.72 34.62
CA LYS A 366 4.94 -33.38 34.80
C LYS A 366 5.62 -32.87 36.06
N GLY A 367 5.73 -33.72 37.06
CA GLY A 367 6.16 -33.29 38.37
C GLY A 367 5.13 -32.37 39.05
N GLU A 368 5.57 -31.45 39.90
CA GLU A 368 4.65 -30.67 40.73
C GLU A 368 4.03 -29.47 39.98
N ARG A 369 4.75 -28.87 39.01
CA ARG A 369 4.33 -27.57 38.42
C ARG A 369 4.77 -27.39 36.97
N GLU A 370 5.13 -28.42 36.26
CA GLU A 370 5.43 -28.33 34.82
C GLU A 370 4.24 -28.83 34.01
N VAL A 371 3.59 -27.94 33.27
CA VAL A 371 2.50 -28.29 32.36
C VAL A 371 3.08 -28.63 31.01
N VAL A 372 2.81 -29.81 30.49
CA VAL A 372 3.17 -30.29 29.14
C VAL A 372 1.96 -30.18 28.25
N LEU A 373 2.12 -29.43 27.14
CA LEU A 373 1.13 -29.33 26.08
C LEU A 373 1.54 -30.24 24.93
N THR A 374 0.66 -31.13 24.52
CA THR A 374 0.74 -31.89 23.27
C THR A 374 -0.31 -31.36 22.31
N LEU A 375 0.13 -30.95 21.12
CA LEU A 375 -0.71 -30.46 20.03
C LEU A 375 -0.85 -31.55 18.97
N ALA A 376 -2.02 -31.69 18.40
CA ALA A 376 -2.24 -32.49 17.20
C ALA A 376 -3.20 -31.78 16.25
N PHE A 377 -3.03 -31.97 14.95
CA PHE A 377 -3.92 -31.46 13.91
C PHE A 377 -4.73 -32.64 13.35
N ASP A 378 -6.04 -32.54 13.44
CA ASP A 378 -6.96 -33.55 12.92
C ASP A 378 -7.57 -33.10 11.59
N PHE A 379 -7.22 -33.77 10.52
CA PHE A 379 -7.71 -33.59 9.16
C PHE A 379 -8.81 -34.63 8.85
N ASP A 380 -10.01 -34.42 9.38
CA ASP A 380 -11.16 -35.32 9.20
C ASP A 380 -10.86 -36.79 9.57
N GLY A 381 -10.18 -36.99 10.71
CA GLY A 381 -9.82 -38.31 11.24
C GLY A 381 -8.37 -38.75 10.95
N TYR A 382 -7.64 -38.04 10.11
CA TYR A 382 -6.20 -38.21 9.97
C TYR A 382 -5.47 -37.26 10.93
N VAL A 383 -4.87 -37.79 11.96
CA VAL A 383 -4.25 -37.01 13.04
C VAL A 383 -2.75 -36.92 12.85
N VAL A 384 -2.21 -35.72 12.90
CA VAL A 384 -0.79 -35.36 12.76
C VAL A 384 -0.33 -34.69 14.05
N ASP A 385 0.71 -35.22 14.68
CA ASP A 385 1.23 -34.72 15.96
C ASP A 385 2.72 -34.35 15.92
N ASN A 386 3.32 -34.27 14.73
CA ASN A 386 4.71 -33.88 14.56
C ASN A 386 4.95 -33.14 13.23
N ARG A 387 6.06 -32.38 13.17
CA ARG A 387 6.41 -31.56 11.99
C ARG A 387 6.80 -32.41 10.78
N TYR A 388 7.40 -33.59 11.00
CA TYR A 388 7.83 -34.45 9.91
C TYR A 388 6.61 -34.95 9.13
N GLU A 389 5.61 -35.47 9.80
CA GLU A 389 4.37 -35.93 9.16
C GLU A 389 3.64 -34.76 8.48
N LEU A 390 3.57 -33.59 9.15
CA LEU A 390 2.94 -32.40 8.59
C LEU A 390 3.57 -31.99 7.24
N SER A 391 4.89 -32.07 7.10
CA SER A 391 5.61 -31.74 5.88
C SER A 391 5.51 -32.80 4.76
N HIS A 392 5.05 -34.04 5.08
CA HIS A 392 4.96 -35.15 4.13
C HIS A 392 3.52 -35.56 3.78
N LEU A 393 2.55 -34.65 4.05
CA LEU A 393 1.16 -34.87 3.67
C LEU A 393 0.99 -34.85 2.14
N GLY A 394 0.09 -35.69 1.62
CA GLY A 394 -0.32 -35.63 0.20
C GLY A 394 -1.17 -34.39 -0.17
N PHE A 395 -1.36 -33.48 0.75
CA PHE A 395 -2.05 -32.19 0.65
C PHE A 395 -1.33 -31.16 1.52
N THR A 396 -1.73 -29.90 1.47
CA THR A 396 -1.15 -28.83 2.28
C THR A 396 -2.11 -28.45 3.40
N SER A 397 -1.61 -28.31 4.62
CA SER A 397 -2.41 -27.78 5.74
C SER A 397 -2.66 -26.25 5.58
N ASN A 398 -3.71 -25.76 6.23
CA ASN A 398 -4.00 -24.32 6.23
C ASN A 398 -2.99 -23.56 7.10
N TYR A 399 -1.97 -23.00 6.47
CA TYR A 399 -0.89 -22.26 7.13
C TYR A 399 -1.39 -21.10 8.01
N ARG A 400 -2.48 -20.42 7.63
CA ARG A 400 -3.01 -19.30 8.44
C ARG A 400 -3.56 -19.81 9.77
N ASN A 401 -4.22 -20.97 9.73
CA ASN A 401 -4.74 -21.61 10.93
C ASN A 401 -3.60 -22.15 11.80
N GLU A 402 -2.57 -22.78 11.21
CA GLU A 402 -1.37 -23.18 11.94
C GLU A 402 -0.74 -22.01 12.70
N GLN A 403 -0.52 -20.89 11.99
CA GLN A 403 0.06 -19.68 12.60
C GLN A 403 -0.83 -19.07 13.68
N ALA A 404 -2.14 -19.21 13.59
CA ALA A 404 -3.05 -18.76 14.64
C ALA A 404 -2.87 -19.60 15.91
N ILE A 405 -2.77 -20.93 15.78
CA ILE A 405 -2.54 -21.85 16.90
C ILE A 405 -1.16 -21.62 17.52
N PHE A 406 -0.11 -21.53 16.72
CA PHE A 406 1.24 -21.27 17.25
C PHE A 406 1.35 -19.89 17.94
N ARG A 407 0.66 -18.88 17.45
CA ARG A 407 0.59 -17.58 18.14
C ARG A 407 -0.18 -17.67 19.46
N LEU A 408 -1.25 -18.46 19.52
CA LEU A 408 -1.96 -18.74 20.77
C LEU A 408 -1.00 -19.38 21.79
N MET A 409 -0.24 -20.40 21.39
CA MET A 409 0.75 -21.06 22.25
C MET A 409 1.77 -20.06 22.79
N VAL A 410 2.39 -19.27 21.91
CA VAL A 410 3.39 -18.24 22.32
C VAL A 410 2.79 -17.22 23.27
N LYS A 411 1.56 -16.73 23.00
CA LYS A 411 0.87 -15.79 23.88
C LYS A 411 0.73 -16.30 25.32
N HIS A 412 0.55 -17.61 25.47
CA HIS A 412 0.37 -18.27 26.77
C HIS A 412 1.66 -18.88 27.33
N GLY A 413 2.81 -18.60 26.71
CA GLY A 413 4.14 -18.98 27.21
C GLY A 413 4.59 -20.39 26.83
N PHE A 414 3.98 -21.00 25.82
CA PHE A 414 4.43 -22.27 25.24
C PHE A 414 5.26 -22.03 23.98
N THR A 415 6.21 -22.92 23.69
CA THR A 415 6.94 -22.89 22.43
C THR A 415 6.03 -23.35 21.28
N PRO A 416 6.15 -22.75 20.06
CA PRO A 416 5.30 -23.11 18.94
C PRO A 416 5.73 -24.43 18.30
N ASP A 417 5.47 -25.54 18.98
CA ASP A 417 5.78 -26.89 18.51
C ASP A 417 4.70 -27.88 18.96
N PHE A 418 4.66 -29.07 18.38
CA PHE A 418 3.70 -30.14 18.71
C PHE A 418 3.85 -30.66 20.16
N GLN A 419 5.02 -30.52 20.73
CA GLN A 419 5.27 -30.77 22.16
C GLN A 419 5.93 -29.53 22.77
N SER A 420 5.36 -29.06 23.86
CA SER A 420 5.86 -27.89 24.56
C SER A 420 5.62 -28.04 26.06
N SER A 421 6.45 -27.44 26.87
CA SER A 421 6.21 -27.41 28.31
C SER A 421 6.37 -25.98 28.86
N LYS A 422 5.65 -25.72 29.95
CA LYS A 422 5.71 -24.48 30.70
C LYS A 422 5.74 -24.77 32.17
N ARG A 423 6.71 -24.26 32.89
CA ARG A 423 6.75 -24.33 34.36
C ARG A 423 5.96 -23.19 34.95
N LEU A 424 5.07 -23.50 35.90
CA LEU A 424 4.29 -22.54 36.66
C LEU A 424 5.05 -22.19 37.94
N ASN A 425 5.70 -21.04 37.98
CA ASN A 425 6.64 -20.68 39.05
C ASN A 425 5.96 -20.07 40.29
N SER A 426 4.68 -19.72 40.18
CA SER A 426 3.91 -19.12 41.25
C SER A 426 2.47 -19.63 41.31
N ASN A 427 1.80 -19.40 42.44
CA ASN A 427 0.38 -19.70 42.58
C ASN A 427 -0.50 -18.84 41.65
N GLN A 428 -0.05 -17.61 41.37
CA GLN A 428 -0.72 -16.74 40.41
C GLN A 428 -0.64 -17.30 38.99
N GLU A 429 0.51 -17.85 38.57
CA GLU A 429 0.62 -18.48 37.26
C GLU A 429 -0.23 -19.76 37.16
N LEU A 430 -0.38 -20.51 38.25
CA LEU A 430 -1.29 -21.67 38.32
C LEU A 430 -2.75 -21.23 38.17
N TYR A 431 -3.16 -20.18 38.86
CA TYR A 431 -4.49 -19.62 38.73
C TYR A 431 -4.73 -19.11 37.31
N ASP A 432 -3.84 -18.31 36.75
CA ASP A 432 -3.94 -17.75 35.40
C ASP A 432 -3.96 -18.86 34.32
N PHE A 433 -3.30 -19.97 34.58
CA PHE A 433 -3.36 -21.11 33.68
C PHE A 433 -4.81 -21.65 33.58
N PHE A 434 -5.46 -21.89 34.71
CA PHE A 434 -6.83 -22.46 34.70
C PHE A 434 -7.91 -21.47 34.27
N ILE A 435 -7.74 -20.18 34.59
CA ILE A 435 -8.79 -19.17 34.34
C ILE A 435 -8.63 -18.48 32.97
N ASN A 436 -7.41 -18.28 32.50
CA ASN A 436 -7.14 -17.54 31.27
C ASN A 436 -6.56 -18.42 30.16
N THR A 437 -5.59 -19.28 30.49
CA THR A 437 -4.89 -20.06 29.47
C THR A 437 -5.75 -21.20 28.95
N LEU A 438 -6.25 -22.04 29.82
CA LEU A 438 -7.04 -23.21 29.45
C LEU A 438 -8.30 -22.86 28.63
N PRO A 439 -9.14 -21.91 29.05
CA PRO A 439 -10.31 -21.49 28.26
C PRO A 439 -9.95 -20.91 26.89
N ALA A 440 -8.79 -20.26 26.75
CA ALA A 440 -8.32 -19.74 25.45
C ALA A 440 -8.04 -20.88 24.46
N PHE A 441 -7.49 -22.01 24.94
CA PHE A 441 -7.29 -23.20 24.12
C PHE A 441 -8.60 -23.96 23.85
N GLU A 442 -9.51 -24.03 24.83
CA GLU A 442 -10.85 -24.63 24.65
C GLU A 442 -11.67 -23.91 23.57
N ASN A 443 -11.53 -22.59 23.48
CA ASN A 443 -12.14 -21.78 22.40
C ASN A 443 -11.51 -22.05 21.03
N ALA A 444 -10.27 -22.52 20.98
CA ALA A 444 -9.56 -22.79 19.72
C ALA A 444 -9.79 -24.23 19.22
N GLY A 445 -10.11 -25.18 20.09
CA GLY A 445 -10.36 -26.57 19.74
C GLY A 445 -10.54 -27.50 20.94
N PRO A 446 -10.81 -28.79 20.72
CA PRO A 446 -10.94 -29.77 21.79
C PRO A 446 -9.71 -29.85 22.68
N VAL A 447 -9.93 -29.80 23.99
CA VAL A 447 -8.90 -29.89 25.03
C VAL A 447 -9.09 -31.14 25.88
N LEU A 448 -8.04 -31.93 26.04
CA LEU A 448 -7.98 -33.03 27.01
C LEU A 448 -7.03 -32.61 28.15
N ILE A 449 -7.50 -32.79 29.38
CA ILE A 449 -6.72 -32.48 30.58
C ILE A 449 -6.40 -33.79 31.29
N GLY A 450 -5.12 -34.05 31.55
CA GLY A 450 -4.67 -35.21 32.35
C GLY A 450 -5.20 -35.18 33.77
N GLN A 451 -5.39 -36.33 34.38
CA GLN A 451 -6.04 -36.44 35.70
C GLN A 451 -5.26 -35.66 36.76
N GLU A 452 -3.96 -35.79 36.82
CA GLU A 452 -3.09 -35.12 37.80
C GLU A 452 -3.20 -33.58 37.70
N LEU A 453 -3.30 -33.04 36.46
CA LEU A 453 -3.48 -31.60 36.25
C LEU A 453 -4.90 -31.14 36.62
N ARG A 454 -5.90 -31.98 36.37
CA ARG A 454 -7.27 -31.71 36.74
C ARG A 454 -7.45 -31.66 38.27
N ASP A 455 -6.79 -32.60 38.99
CA ASP A 455 -6.83 -32.70 40.42
C ASP A 455 -6.14 -31.52 41.15
N LEU A 456 -5.35 -30.73 40.45
CA LEU A 456 -4.78 -29.49 40.98
C LEU A 456 -5.80 -28.37 41.12
N ARG A 457 -6.96 -28.43 40.47
CA ARG A 457 -8.01 -27.43 40.59
C ARG A 457 -9.24 -28.02 41.23
N VAL A 458 -9.64 -27.43 42.33
CA VAL A 458 -10.87 -27.79 43.04
C VAL A 458 -11.79 -26.57 43.05
N GLU A 459 -12.98 -26.71 42.51
CA GLU A 459 -14.03 -25.70 42.68
C GLU A 459 -14.82 -26.01 43.95
N GLN A 460 -14.80 -25.08 44.88
CA GLN A 460 -15.53 -25.22 46.12
C GLN A 460 -16.38 -23.99 46.43
N SER A 461 -17.66 -24.26 46.76
CA SER A 461 -18.53 -23.30 47.38
C SER A 461 -18.65 -23.75 48.85
N PRO A 462 -18.16 -22.97 49.83
CA PRO A 462 -18.31 -23.33 51.21
C PRO A 462 -19.80 -23.35 51.61
N GLN A 463 -20.16 -24.27 52.46
CA GLN A 463 -21.46 -24.18 53.13
C GLN A 463 -21.33 -23.14 54.24
N ILE A 464 -22.19 -22.14 54.19
CA ILE A 464 -22.18 -21.02 55.15
C ILE A 464 -23.37 -21.19 56.07
N GLN A 465 -23.10 -21.16 57.37
CA GLN A 465 -24.15 -21.18 58.40
C GLN A 465 -24.01 -19.92 59.24
N VAL A 466 -25.15 -19.36 59.60
CA VAL A 466 -25.22 -18.17 60.46
C VAL A 466 -26.01 -18.48 61.70
N GLU A 467 -25.41 -18.48 62.88
CA GLU A 467 -26.04 -18.73 64.16
C GLU A 467 -25.98 -17.50 65.07
N ARG A 468 -27.04 -17.30 65.87
CA ARG A 468 -27.08 -16.18 66.79
C ARG A 468 -26.50 -16.60 68.13
N GLN A 469 -25.44 -15.93 68.56
CA GLN A 469 -24.85 -16.09 69.91
C GLN A 469 -24.95 -14.77 70.70
N GLY A 470 -26.04 -14.60 71.45
CA GLY A 470 -26.27 -13.37 72.24
C GLY A 470 -26.46 -12.13 71.32
N ASN A 471 -25.55 -11.15 71.42
CA ASN A 471 -25.55 -9.93 70.60
C ASN A 471 -24.68 -10.03 69.36
N LEU A 472 -24.10 -11.20 69.10
CA LEU A 472 -23.26 -11.48 67.92
C LEU A 472 -23.93 -12.50 67.04
N LEU A 473 -23.58 -12.45 65.76
CA LEU A 473 -23.84 -13.50 64.76
C LEU A 473 -22.53 -14.23 64.56
N ASP A 474 -22.56 -15.52 64.75
CA ASP A 474 -21.47 -16.43 64.43
C ASP A 474 -21.72 -16.99 63.03
N ILE A 475 -20.75 -16.78 62.13
CA ILE A 475 -20.83 -17.19 60.73
C ILE A 475 -19.73 -18.22 60.52
N SER A 476 -20.12 -19.46 60.30
CA SER A 476 -19.21 -20.56 60.03
C SER A 476 -19.17 -20.89 58.55
N PHE A 477 -17.96 -21.18 58.06
CA PHE A 477 -17.68 -21.61 56.70
C PHE A 477 -17.20 -23.07 56.75
N ASP A 478 -17.97 -23.95 56.18
CA ASP A 478 -17.63 -25.36 56.03
C ASP A 478 -17.15 -25.63 54.60
N PHE A 479 -15.86 -25.85 54.44
CA PHE A 479 -15.20 -26.31 53.21
C PHE A 479 -15.02 -27.82 53.31
N SER A 480 -15.99 -28.59 52.89
CA SER A 480 -16.13 -30.05 53.09
C SER A 480 -14.93 -30.89 52.61
N SER A 481 -13.94 -30.33 51.96
CA SER A 481 -12.74 -31.00 51.47
C SER A 481 -11.41 -30.40 51.96
N LEU A 482 -11.47 -29.42 52.86
CA LEU A 482 -10.29 -28.83 53.47
C LEU A 482 -10.06 -29.36 54.85
N ASP A 483 -8.81 -29.56 55.24
CA ASP A 483 -8.43 -29.78 56.64
C ASP A 483 -8.63 -28.50 57.43
N ASP A 484 -8.92 -28.61 58.73
CA ASP A 484 -9.25 -27.47 59.63
C ASP A 484 -8.20 -26.33 59.53
N GLU A 485 -6.90 -26.68 59.41
CA GLU A 485 -5.84 -25.66 59.27
C GLU A 485 -5.84 -24.93 57.92
N ASP A 486 -6.33 -25.58 56.83
CA ASP A 486 -6.49 -24.96 55.52
C ASP A 486 -7.75 -24.09 55.44
N VAL A 487 -8.81 -24.39 56.22
CA VAL A 487 -10.02 -23.58 56.31
C VAL A 487 -9.70 -22.15 56.81
N ASP A 488 -8.87 -22.00 57.81
CA ASP A 488 -8.49 -20.70 58.34
C ASP A 488 -7.75 -19.84 57.30
N HIS A 489 -6.78 -20.45 56.59
CA HIS A 489 -6.05 -19.77 55.52
C HIS A 489 -6.95 -19.46 54.30
N ALA A 490 -7.92 -20.33 53.99
CA ALA A 490 -8.86 -20.07 52.90
C ALA A 490 -9.76 -18.86 53.25
N LEU A 491 -10.20 -18.74 54.50
CA LEU A 491 -10.98 -17.61 54.98
C LEU A 491 -10.16 -16.30 54.97
N GLU A 492 -8.90 -16.35 55.42
CA GLU A 492 -8.01 -15.18 55.33
C GLU A 492 -7.86 -14.73 53.85
N ALA A 493 -7.56 -15.63 52.94
CA ALA A 493 -7.48 -15.34 51.53
C ALA A 493 -8.75 -14.73 50.96
N LEU A 494 -9.91 -15.29 51.36
CA LEU A 494 -11.24 -14.82 50.95
C LEU A 494 -11.50 -13.41 51.48
N MET A 495 -11.15 -13.14 52.72
CA MET A 495 -11.29 -11.81 53.35
C MET A 495 -10.35 -10.78 52.75
N ASP A 496 -9.19 -11.20 52.25
CA ASP A 496 -8.24 -10.38 51.52
C ASP A 496 -8.57 -10.17 50.02
N ARG A 497 -9.72 -10.65 49.58
CA ARG A 497 -10.17 -10.59 48.16
C ARG A 497 -9.32 -11.42 47.21
N ALA A 498 -8.64 -12.41 47.69
CA ALA A 498 -7.95 -13.32 46.78
C ALA A 498 -9.03 -14.15 46.06
N PRO A 499 -8.98 -14.26 44.73
CA PRO A 499 -9.94 -15.06 43.98
C PRO A 499 -9.68 -16.57 44.13
N TYR A 500 -8.61 -16.95 44.76
CA TYR A 500 -8.19 -18.34 44.97
C TYR A 500 -7.34 -18.48 46.24
N PHE A 501 -7.22 -19.72 46.68
CA PHE A 501 -6.32 -20.17 47.74
C PHE A 501 -5.58 -21.45 47.26
N VAL A 502 -4.37 -21.66 47.70
CA VAL A 502 -3.62 -22.91 47.42
C VAL A 502 -3.37 -23.60 48.76
N ASN A 503 -3.96 -24.80 48.91
CA ASN A 503 -3.85 -25.60 50.11
C ASN A 503 -2.43 -26.21 50.25
N ARG A 504 -2.17 -26.88 51.40
CA ARG A 504 -0.86 -27.49 51.72
C ARG A 504 -0.48 -28.63 50.76
N SER A 505 -1.49 -29.32 50.15
CA SER A 505 -1.27 -30.34 49.13
C SER A 505 -0.98 -29.76 47.75
N GLY A 506 -0.94 -28.42 47.59
CA GLY A 506 -0.63 -27.74 46.33
C GLY A 506 -1.82 -27.57 45.39
N GLN A 507 -3.04 -27.89 45.82
CA GLN A 507 -4.26 -27.75 45.03
C GLN A 507 -4.78 -26.30 45.06
N LEU A 508 -5.21 -25.83 43.90
CA LEU A 508 -5.80 -24.52 43.68
C LEU A 508 -7.31 -24.59 43.98
N ILE A 509 -7.73 -23.88 44.98
CA ILE A 509 -9.14 -23.74 45.32
C ILE A 509 -9.62 -22.40 44.82
N VAL A 510 -10.54 -22.43 43.84
CA VAL A 510 -11.09 -21.21 43.24
C VAL A 510 -12.44 -20.92 43.92
N PHE A 511 -12.55 -19.72 44.46
CA PHE A 511 -13.81 -19.27 45.06
C PHE A 511 -14.80 -18.84 43.98
N ASP A 512 -16.02 -19.34 44.06
CA ASP A 512 -17.09 -18.94 43.15
C ASP A 512 -17.51 -17.47 43.38
N GLU A 513 -18.21 -16.90 42.40
CA GLU A 513 -18.70 -15.52 42.50
C GLU A 513 -19.63 -15.30 43.68
N GLY A 514 -20.41 -16.29 44.06
CA GLY A 514 -21.33 -16.25 45.21
C GLY A 514 -20.55 -16.07 46.51
N THR A 515 -19.52 -16.91 46.72
CA THR A 515 -18.63 -16.86 47.89
C THR A 515 -17.88 -15.53 47.95
N GLN A 516 -17.39 -15.02 46.83
CA GLN A 516 -16.70 -13.73 46.78
C GLN A 516 -17.63 -12.56 47.14
N ARG A 517 -18.87 -12.54 46.65
CA ARG A 517 -19.89 -11.51 47.02
C ARG A 517 -20.22 -11.54 48.51
N ILE A 518 -20.38 -12.74 49.09
CA ILE A 518 -20.65 -12.90 50.50
C ILE A 518 -19.46 -12.36 51.32
N SER A 519 -18.24 -12.70 50.97
CA SER A 519 -17.05 -12.18 51.62
C SER A 519 -16.99 -10.65 51.56
N GLU A 520 -17.32 -10.04 50.44
CA GLU A 520 -17.35 -8.59 50.29
C GLU A 520 -18.41 -7.94 51.22
N SER A 521 -19.57 -8.56 51.33
CA SER A 521 -20.63 -8.11 52.24
C SER A 521 -20.20 -8.22 53.71
N LEU A 522 -19.64 -9.35 54.12
CA LEU A 522 -19.13 -9.57 55.48
C LEU A 522 -18.04 -8.56 55.87
N ARG A 523 -17.15 -8.28 54.96
CA ARG A 523 -16.08 -7.28 55.19
C ARG A 523 -16.62 -5.85 55.27
N THR A 524 -17.59 -5.51 54.43
CA THR A 524 -18.27 -4.20 54.49
C THR A 524 -18.95 -3.99 55.84
N LEU A 525 -19.49 -5.05 56.41
CA LEU A 525 -20.12 -5.09 57.70
C LEU A 525 -19.12 -5.22 58.88
N ARG A 526 -17.80 -5.28 58.59
CA ARG A 526 -16.70 -5.39 59.55
C ARG A 526 -16.78 -6.67 60.40
N ALA A 527 -17.10 -7.80 59.79
CA ALA A 527 -16.97 -9.11 60.41
C ALA A 527 -15.53 -9.32 60.93
N ARG A 528 -15.39 -9.92 62.08
CA ARG A 528 -14.11 -10.21 62.74
C ARG A 528 -13.87 -11.71 62.73
N TYR A 529 -12.67 -12.11 62.37
CA TYR A 529 -12.25 -13.49 62.46
C TYR A 529 -12.08 -13.92 63.92
N SER A 530 -12.72 -15.04 64.30
CA SER A 530 -12.72 -15.58 65.64
C SER A 530 -11.94 -16.89 65.79
N GLY A 531 -11.46 -17.49 64.68
CA GLY A 531 -10.72 -18.76 64.62
C GLY A 531 -11.59 -19.95 64.20
N GLU A 532 -10.97 -21.06 63.83
CA GLU A 532 -11.62 -22.33 63.47
C GLU A 532 -12.74 -22.23 62.42
N GLY A 533 -12.50 -21.41 61.40
CA GLY A 533 -13.50 -21.24 60.32
C GLY A 533 -14.69 -20.32 60.62
N HIS A 534 -14.60 -19.55 61.72
CA HIS A 534 -15.69 -18.69 62.21
C HIS A 534 -15.40 -17.20 62.07
N LEU A 535 -16.47 -16.46 61.73
CA LEU A 535 -16.45 -14.98 61.70
C LEU A 535 -17.55 -14.45 62.62
N GLU A 536 -17.23 -13.47 63.46
CA GLU A 536 -18.19 -12.79 64.33
C GLU A 536 -18.65 -11.46 63.73
N LEU A 537 -19.96 -11.20 63.80
CA LEU A 537 -20.57 -9.96 63.36
C LEU A 537 -21.61 -9.47 64.36
N HIS A 538 -21.75 -8.15 64.51
CA HIS A 538 -22.76 -7.60 65.41
C HIS A 538 -24.17 -7.85 64.87
N GLN A 539 -25.13 -8.26 65.76
CA GLN A 539 -26.52 -8.63 65.34
C GLN A 539 -27.28 -7.55 64.58
N LEU A 540 -26.92 -6.26 64.73
CA LEU A 540 -27.54 -5.17 63.95
C LEU A 540 -27.27 -5.24 62.45
N ALA A 541 -26.28 -5.99 62.03
CA ALA A 541 -25.95 -6.22 60.62
C ALA A 541 -26.78 -7.36 59.97
N ALA A 542 -27.59 -8.10 60.78
CA ALA A 542 -28.37 -9.25 60.28
C ALA A 542 -29.25 -8.91 59.10
N TYR A 543 -29.93 -7.77 59.08
CA TYR A 543 -30.78 -7.35 57.99
C TYR A 543 -30.05 -7.07 56.70
N GLN A 544 -28.83 -6.55 56.79
CA GLN A 544 -27.99 -6.30 55.60
C GLN A 544 -27.36 -7.58 55.05
N LEU A 545 -27.12 -8.57 55.93
CA LEU A 545 -26.70 -9.91 55.55
C LEU A 545 -27.78 -10.70 54.84
N MET A 546 -29.04 -10.54 55.25
CA MET A 546 -30.16 -11.28 54.62
C MET A 546 -30.35 -10.99 53.15
N ASP A 547 -29.97 -9.78 52.67
CA ASP A 547 -29.99 -9.43 51.25
C ASP A 547 -28.87 -10.12 50.46
N SER A 548 -27.80 -10.56 51.13
CA SER A 548 -26.62 -11.17 50.53
C SER A 548 -26.63 -12.70 50.54
N PHE A 549 -27.50 -13.31 51.37
CA PHE A 549 -27.59 -14.76 51.53
C PHE A 549 -29.00 -15.29 51.14
N SER A 550 -29.05 -16.50 50.61
CA SER A 550 -30.33 -17.19 50.41
C SER A 550 -30.96 -17.57 51.76
N GLU A 551 -32.31 -17.64 51.83
CA GLU A 551 -33.07 -17.90 53.07
C GLU A 551 -32.67 -19.17 53.85
N ASN A 552 -31.99 -20.13 53.21
CA ASN A 552 -31.57 -21.40 53.82
C ASN A 552 -30.27 -21.34 54.64
N VAL A 553 -29.61 -20.20 54.70
CA VAL A 553 -28.31 -20.01 55.39
C VAL A 553 -28.50 -19.61 56.87
N PHE A 554 -29.65 -19.08 57.24
CA PHE A 554 -29.95 -18.63 58.61
C PHE A 554 -30.63 -19.73 59.43
N LYS A 555 -30.04 -20.08 60.57
CA LYS A 555 -30.63 -20.91 61.62
C LYS A 555 -31.08 -20.09 62.80
#